data_04660036af101bc80c4798a5148a2019
#
_entry.id   04660036af101bc80c4798a5148a2019
#
_cell.length_a   1.000
_cell.length_b   1.000
_cell.length_c   1.000
_cell.angle_alpha   90.00
_cell.angle_beta   90.00
_cell.angle_gamma   90.00
#
_symmetry.space_group_name_H-M   'P 1'
#
loop_
_entity.id
_entity.type
_entity.pdbx_description
1 polymer ?
#
loop_
_entity_poly.entity_id
_entity_poly.type
_entity_poly.pdbx_seq_one_letter_code
_entity_poly.pdbx_strand_id
1 'polypeptide(L)'
;MTGFEIVVLWSDILVWLLVAAGVAIGVFVARDPPLLSAWRRVGANRVGMASATVLLAFIAVGLLDSLHFRLQLEGKPGQKASYAIEVLSVLDMLAAPLRLRNEKTYSEPFATRLFAKETIDLPGGETVRDYPRLKHGGSHLGERE
;
A
#
# COMPACT_ATOMS: atom_id res chain seq x y z
N MET A 1 -3.00 -19.20 -14.35
CA MET A 1 -3.81 -18.76 -13.16
C MET A 1 -2.80 -18.51 -12.08
N THR A 2 -2.58 -17.26 -11.72
CA THR A 2 -1.70 -16.88 -10.61
C THR A 2 -2.39 -17.27 -9.30
N GLY A 3 -1.93 -18.37 -8.68
CA GLY A 3 -2.38 -18.77 -7.35
C GLY A 3 -1.87 -17.79 -6.30
N PHE A 4 -2.60 -17.63 -5.22
CA PHE A 4 -2.16 -16.89 -4.04
C PHE A 4 -2.37 -17.76 -2.80
N GLU A 5 -1.52 -17.62 -1.81
CA GLU A 5 -1.62 -18.29 -0.52
C GLU A 5 -1.88 -17.23 0.55
N ILE A 6 -2.95 -17.41 1.32
CA ILE A 6 -3.27 -16.51 2.42
C ILE A 6 -2.31 -16.80 3.58
N VAL A 7 -1.69 -15.75 4.09
CA VAL A 7 -0.78 -15.83 5.24
C VAL A 7 -1.40 -15.05 6.38
N VAL A 8 -1.56 -15.68 7.54
CA VAL A 8 -2.09 -15.03 8.74
C VAL A 8 -0.94 -14.78 9.72
N LEU A 9 -0.68 -13.51 10.00
CA LEU A 9 0.30 -13.10 10.99
C LEU A 9 -0.36 -12.95 12.36
N TRP A 10 0.44 -12.99 13.42
CA TRP A 10 -0.06 -12.73 14.78
C TRP A 10 -0.69 -11.34 14.94
N SER A 11 -0.14 -10.34 14.25
CA SER A 11 -0.69 -8.99 14.18
C SER A 11 -2.10 -8.98 13.59
N ASP A 12 -2.34 -9.80 12.55
CA ASP A 12 -3.64 -9.86 11.88
C ASP A 12 -4.70 -10.42 12.82
N ILE A 13 -4.35 -11.48 13.58
CA ILE A 13 -5.25 -12.06 14.58
C ILE A 13 -5.65 -11.00 15.60
N LEU A 14 -4.71 -10.18 16.09
CA LEU A 14 -5.00 -9.10 17.03
C LEU A 14 -5.91 -8.03 16.43
N VAL A 15 -5.68 -7.64 15.19
CA VAL A 15 -6.52 -6.68 14.48
C VAL A 15 -7.95 -7.21 14.31
N TRP A 16 -8.10 -8.46 13.86
CA TRP A 16 -9.41 -9.07 13.69
C TRP A 16 -10.14 -9.30 15.02
N LEU A 17 -9.39 -9.61 16.08
CA LEU A 17 -9.95 -9.71 17.43
C LEU A 17 -10.45 -8.34 17.94
N LEU A 18 -9.70 -7.27 17.66
CA LEU A 18 -10.12 -5.90 17.99
C LEU A 18 -11.39 -5.51 17.22
N VAL A 19 -11.49 -5.86 15.94
CA VAL A 19 -12.69 -5.63 15.13
C VAL A 19 -13.88 -6.39 15.72
N ALA A 20 -13.69 -7.67 16.06
CA ALA A 20 -14.73 -8.48 16.68
C ALA A 20 -15.20 -7.89 18.02
N ALA A 21 -14.28 -7.42 18.85
CA ALA A 21 -14.60 -6.72 20.10
C ALA A 21 -15.38 -5.42 19.83
N GLY A 22 -14.97 -4.64 18.84
CA GLY A 22 -15.67 -3.41 18.44
C GLY A 22 -17.10 -3.68 17.98
N VAL A 23 -17.30 -4.73 17.18
CA VAL A 23 -18.65 -5.17 16.73
C VAL A 23 -19.48 -5.62 17.94
N ALA A 24 -18.90 -6.41 18.85
CA ALA A 24 -19.59 -6.88 20.06
C ALA A 24 -20.04 -5.70 20.94
N ILE A 25 -19.16 -4.70 21.14
CA ILE A 25 -19.49 -3.46 21.85
C ILE A 25 -20.60 -2.69 21.11
N GLY A 26 -20.53 -2.58 19.80
CA GLY A 26 -21.56 -1.95 18.98
C GLY A 26 -22.93 -2.60 19.14
N VAL A 27 -22.98 -3.94 19.13
CA VAL A 27 -24.22 -4.71 19.37
C VAL A 27 -24.73 -4.49 20.79
N PHE A 28 -23.83 -4.46 21.78
CA PHE A 28 -24.20 -4.21 23.17
C PHE A 28 -24.81 -2.80 23.32
N VAL A 29 -24.15 -1.78 22.78
CA VAL A 29 -24.65 -0.40 22.79
C VAL A 29 -26.01 -0.27 22.10
N ALA A 30 -26.20 -0.98 20.98
CA ALA A 30 -27.47 -0.95 20.24
C ALA A 30 -28.65 -1.54 21.02
N ARG A 31 -28.39 -2.43 21.98
CA ARG A 31 -29.39 -3.06 22.84
C ARG A 31 -29.72 -2.29 24.11
N ASP A 32 -28.86 -1.33 24.48
CA ASP A 32 -29.01 -0.53 25.70
C ASP A 32 -29.46 0.89 25.36
N PRO A 33 -30.74 1.28 25.68
CA PRO A 33 -31.27 2.57 25.29
C PRO A 33 -30.50 3.80 25.86
N PRO A 34 -30.04 3.80 27.12
CA PRO A 34 -29.18 4.84 27.65
C PRO A 34 -27.89 5.06 26.85
N LEU A 35 -27.17 3.96 26.57
CA LEU A 35 -25.91 4.02 25.79
C LEU A 35 -26.18 4.47 24.35
N LEU A 36 -27.22 3.94 23.73
CA LEU A 36 -27.60 4.32 22.37
C LEU A 36 -27.93 5.82 22.28
N SER A 37 -28.59 6.37 23.29
CA SER A 37 -28.91 7.80 23.34
C SER A 37 -27.65 8.67 23.43
N ALA A 38 -26.64 8.22 24.19
CA ALA A 38 -25.36 8.91 24.30
C ALA A 38 -24.62 8.90 22.94
N TRP A 39 -24.57 7.75 22.27
CA TRP A 39 -23.94 7.62 20.95
C TRP A 39 -24.66 8.43 19.86
N ARG A 40 -26.00 8.52 19.91
CA ARG A 40 -26.77 9.41 19.01
C ARG A 40 -26.38 10.87 19.17
N ARG A 41 -26.08 11.33 20.39
CA ARG A 41 -25.58 12.70 20.62
C ARG A 41 -24.22 12.92 19.99
N VAL A 42 -23.30 11.94 20.06
CA VAL A 42 -22.01 11.99 19.37
C VAL A 42 -22.21 12.07 17.85
N GLY A 43 -23.12 11.23 17.30
CA GLY A 43 -23.45 11.26 15.88
C GLY A 43 -24.14 12.56 15.41
N ALA A 44 -24.80 13.29 16.30
CA ALA A 44 -25.36 14.59 15.98
C ALA A 44 -24.33 15.73 16.04
N ASN A 45 -23.15 15.48 16.60
CA ASN A 45 -22.08 16.49 16.72
C ASN A 45 -21.20 16.47 15.46
N ARG A 46 -21.03 17.62 14.80
CA ARG A 46 -20.21 17.77 13.60
C ARG A 46 -18.75 17.36 13.82
N VAL A 47 -18.17 17.74 14.97
CA VAL A 47 -16.79 17.39 15.32
C VAL A 47 -16.67 15.88 15.55
N GLY A 48 -17.63 15.28 16.28
CA GLY A 48 -17.69 13.84 16.51
C GLY A 48 -17.78 13.06 15.21
N MET A 49 -18.60 13.50 14.25
CA MET A 49 -18.72 12.85 12.95
C MET A 49 -17.46 13.02 12.10
N ALA A 50 -16.84 14.20 12.09
CA ALA A 50 -15.58 14.40 11.38
C ALA A 50 -14.47 13.48 11.92
N SER A 51 -14.33 13.39 13.25
CA SER A 51 -13.36 12.51 13.91
C SER A 51 -13.65 11.03 13.62
N ALA A 52 -14.94 10.62 13.64
CA ALA A 52 -15.34 9.27 13.30
C ALA A 52 -15.01 8.92 11.84
N THR A 53 -15.20 9.83 10.90
CA THR A 53 -14.84 9.63 9.48
C THR A 53 -13.34 9.40 9.32
N VAL A 54 -12.51 10.22 9.96
CA VAL A 54 -11.05 10.07 9.95
C VAL A 54 -10.65 8.72 10.57
N LEU A 55 -11.24 8.38 11.73
CA LEU A 55 -10.97 7.11 12.40
C LEU A 55 -11.34 5.91 11.51
N LEU A 56 -12.50 5.96 10.85
CA LEU A 56 -12.94 4.89 9.95
C LEU A 56 -11.99 4.74 8.75
N ALA A 57 -11.44 5.84 8.23
CA ALA A 57 -10.43 5.78 7.17
C ALA A 57 -9.16 5.05 7.65
N PHE A 58 -8.67 5.35 8.84
CA PHE A 58 -7.52 4.65 9.42
C PHE A 58 -7.81 3.17 9.69
N ILE A 59 -9.00 2.84 10.19
CA ILE A 59 -9.43 1.44 10.38
C ILE A 59 -9.45 0.72 9.04
N ALA A 60 -9.99 1.33 7.99
CA ALA A 60 -10.03 0.73 6.66
C ALA A 60 -8.62 0.45 6.12
N VAL A 61 -7.68 1.40 6.27
CA VAL A 61 -6.28 1.19 5.91
C VAL A 61 -5.66 0.04 6.71
N GLY A 62 -5.86 -0.01 8.02
CA GLY A 62 -5.35 -1.09 8.87
C GLY A 62 -5.93 -2.45 8.52
N LEU A 63 -7.20 -2.52 8.12
CA LEU A 63 -7.83 -3.76 7.67
C LEU A 63 -7.26 -4.23 6.32
N LEU A 64 -7.01 -3.32 5.39
CA LEU A 64 -6.37 -3.65 4.11
C LEU A 64 -4.93 -4.14 4.30
N ASP A 65 -4.22 -3.56 5.27
CA ASP A 65 -2.86 -3.97 5.62
C ASP A 65 -2.83 -5.32 6.35
N SER A 66 -3.87 -5.66 7.11
CA SER A 66 -3.99 -6.95 7.83
C SER A 66 -4.34 -8.14 6.92
N LEU A 67 -4.61 -7.93 5.64
CA LEU A 67 -4.89 -9.01 4.69
C LEU A 67 -3.61 -9.37 3.94
N HIS A 68 -2.89 -10.38 4.43
CA HIS A 68 -1.61 -10.81 3.86
C HIS A 68 -1.75 -12.03 2.95
N PHE A 69 -0.96 -12.02 1.87
CA PHE A 69 -0.89 -13.14 0.94
C PHE A 69 0.50 -13.24 0.28
N ARG A 70 0.79 -14.42 -0.26
CA ARG A 70 1.98 -14.67 -1.10
C ARG A 70 1.55 -14.96 -2.52
N LEU A 71 2.27 -14.40 -3.48
CA LEU A 71 2.07 -14.68 -4.88
C LEU A 71 2.76 -15.99 -5.25
N GLN A 72 2.08 -16.80 -6.04
CA GLN A 72 2.66 -17.99 -6.63
C GLN A 72 3.66 -17.60 -7.74
N LEU A 73 4.89 -18.10 -7.65
CA LEU A 73 5.89 -17.94 -8.70
C LEU A 73 5.57 -18.88 -9.85
N GLU A 74 5.80 -18.41 -11.08
CA GLU A 74 5.69 -19.25 -12.27
C GLU A 74 6.78 -20.32 -12.22
N GLY A 75 6.38 -21.56 -11.96
CA GLY A 75 7.24 -22.73 -11.97
C GLY A 75 7.19 -23.47 -13.31
N LYS A 76 8.23 -24.25 -13.63
CA LYS A 76 8.21 -25.14 -14.78
C LYS A 76 7.12 -26.22 -14.61
N PRO A 77 6.47 -26.67 -15.72
CA PRO A 77 5.47 -27.72 -15.65
C PRO A 77 6.06 -28.99 -15.00
N GLY A 78 5.40 -29.44 -13.91
CA GLY A 78 5.83 -30.62 -13.13
C GLY A 78 6.58 -30.33 -11.82
N GLN A 79 6.90 -29.08 -11.50
CA GLN A 79 7.43 -28.70 -10.19
C GLN A 79 6.29 -28.32 -9.22
N LYS A 80 6.52 -28.56 -7.92
CA LYS A 80 5.60 -28.08 -6.87
C LYS A 80 5.48 -26.57 -6.95
N ALA A 81 4.25 -26.07 -6.73
CA ALA A 81 3.99 -24.64 -6.66
C ALA A 81 4.97 -23.97 -5.68
N SER A 82 5.72 -23.01 -6.19
CA SER A 82 6.65 -22.19 -5.40
C SER A 82 5.99 -20.84 -5.15
N TYR A 83 6.04 -20.38 -3.90
CA TYR A 83 5.50 -19.08 -3.51
C TYR A 83 6.62 -18.08 -3.26
N ALA A 84 6.34 -16.81 -3.50
CA ALA A 84 7.29 -15.75 -3.21
C ALA A 84 7.61 -15.71 -1.70
N ILE A 85 8.86 -15.41 -1.38
CA ILE A 85 9.29 -15.24 0.03
C ILE A 85 8.65 -13.98 0.61
N GLU A 86 8.41 -12.98 -0.23
CA GLU A 86 7.80 -11.72 0.15
C GLU A 86 6.31 -11.92 0.46
N VAL A 87 5.90 -11.50 1.65
CA VAL A 87 4.51 -11.45 2.08
C VAL A 87 3.99 -10.05 1.76
N LEU A 88 2.95 -9.97 0.95
CA LEU A 88 2.34 -8.71 0.52
C LEU A 88 0.99 -8.55 1.19
N SER A 89 0.65 -7.32 1.57
CA SER A 89 -0.70 -6.97 2.00
C SER A 89 -1.56 -6.51 0.82
N VAL A 90 -2.87 -6.48 1.00
CA VAL A 90 -3.79 -5.86 0.02
C VAL A 90 -3.46 -4.38 -0.15
N LEU A 91 -3.04 -3.71 0.93
CA LEU A 91 -2.59 -2.33 0.89
C LEU A 91 -1.33 -2.17 0.02
N ASP A 92 -0.35 -3.08 0.12
CA ASP A 92 0.85 -3.10 -0.72
C ASP A 92 0.51 -3.22 -2.20
N MET A 93 -0.48 -4.04 -2.53
CA MET A 93 -0.93 -4.21 -3.91
C MET A 93 -1.59 -2.93 -4.46
N LEU A 94 -2.39 -2.24 -3.65
CA LEU A 94 -2.98 -0.95 -4.02
C LEU A 94 -1.92 0.14 -4.15
N ALA A 95 -0.91 0.12 -3.27
CA ALA A 95 0.21 1.06 -3.28
C ALA A 95 1.34 0.66 -4.27
N ALA A 96 1.23 -0.49 -4.94
CA ALA A 96 2.25 -0.99 -5.87
C ALA A 96 2.71 0.05 -6.91
N PRO A 97 1.83 0.84 -7.57
CA PRO A 97 2.26 1.86 -8.50
C PRO A 97 3.12 2.97 -7.86
N LEU A 98 2.98 3.21 -6.56
CA LEU A 98 3.83 4.15 -5.83
C LEU A 98 5.15 3.49 -5.40
N ARG A 99 5.10 2.24 -4.95
CA ARG A 99 6.25 1.46 -4.49
C ARG A 99 7.20 1.09 -5.64
N LEU A 100 6.66 0.77 -6.82
CA LEU A 100 7.45 0.36 -8.00
C LEU A 100 8.10 1.54 -8.74
N ARG A 101 7.78 2.77 -8.40
CA ARG A 101 8.45 3.96 -8.93
C ARG A 101 9.77 4.22 -8.22
N ASN A 102 10.65 3.22 -8.19
CA ASN A 102 11.97 3.36 -7.62
C ASN A 102 12.90 3.95 -8.67
N GLU A 103 13.39 5.14 -8.41
CA GLU A 103 14.41 5.82 -9.17
C GLU A 103 15.55 6.25 -8.23
N LYS A 104 16.78 6.12 -8.66
CA LYS A 104 17.94 6.57 -7.89
C LYS A 104 17.98 8.11 -7.92
N THR A 105 17.33 8.75 -6.96
CA THR A 105 17.12 10.20 -6.93
C THR A 105 18.02 10.91 -5.92
N TYR A 106 19.31 10.62 -5.89
CA TYR A 106 20.30 11.41 -5.11
C TYR A 106 20.70 12.70 -5.81
N SER A 107 19.86 13.16 -6.74
CA SER A 107 20.04 14.37 -7.53
C SER A 107 19.54 15.60 -6.76
N GLU A 108 19.89 16.79 -7.24
CA GLU A 108 19.35 18.04 -6.72
C GLU A 108 17.82 18.09 -6.83
N PRO A 109 17.12 18.87 -5.99
CA PRO A 109 15.70 19.12 -6.14
C PRO A 109 15.42 19.65 -7.56
N PHE A 110 14.43 19.05 -8.22
CA PHE A 110 14.04 19.34 -9.61
C PHE A 110 15.04 18.90 -10.69
N ALA A 111 16.05 18.09 -10.36
CA ALA A 111 16.90 17.51 -11.37
C ALA A 111 16.13 16.68 -12.39
N THR A 112 16.47 16.80 -13.66
CA THR A 112 15.89 16.00 -14.75
C THR A 112 16.77 14.83 -15.13
N ARG A 113 18.02 14.81 -14.66
CA ARG A 113 19.03 13.80 -14.94
C ARG A 113 19.58 13.17 -13.66
N LEU A 114 20.06 11.93 -13.78
CA LEU A 114 20.70 11.21 -12.68
C LEU A 114 22.00 11.92 -12.27
N PHE A 115 22.34 11.87 -10.99
CA PHE A 115 23.57 12.47 -10.45
C PHE A 115 24.86 11.74 -10.90
N ALA A 116 24.78 10.47 -11.31
CA ALA A 116 25.91 9.64 -11.72
C ALA A 116 25.81 9.26 -13.20
N LYS A 117 26.99 9.19 -13.86
CA LYS A 117 27.07 8.68 -15.24
C LYS A 117 26.84 7.19 -15.26
N GLU A 118 25.90 6.75 -16.06
CA GLU A 118 25.63 5.33 -16.36
C GLU A 118 25.87 5.06 -17.85
N THR A 119 26.06 3.79 -18.18
CA THR A 119 26.18 3.37 -19.59
C THR A 119 24.78 3.26 -20.17
N ILE A 120 24.49 4.02 -21.20
CA ILE A 120 23.20 4.06 -21.91
C ILE A 120 23.40 3.34 -23.25
N ASP A 121 22.56 2.35 -23.52
CA ASP A 121 22.50 1.69 -24.82
C ASP A 121 21.66 2.54 -25.78
N LEU A 122 22.29 3.02 -26.84
CA LEU A 122 21.61 3.76 -27.91
C LEU A 122 20.93 2.80 -28.90
N PRO A 123 19.82 3.23 -29.51
CA PRO A 123 19.17 2.44 -30.57
C PRO A 123 20.07 2.37 -31.82
N GLY A 124 21.04 1.49 -31.80
CA GLY A 124 22.09 1.30 -32.82
C GLY A 124 23.20 0.38 -32.32
N GLY A 125 23.14 -0.04 -31.04
CA GLY A 125 24.13 -0.92 -30.43
C GLY A 125 25.39 -0.20 -29.91
N GLU A 126 25.45 1.12 -30.02
CA GLU A 126 26.51 1.92 -29.41
C GLU A 126 26.16 2.19 -27.95
N THR A 127 27.19 2.12 -27.08
CA THR A 127 27.05 2.43 -25.65
C THR A 127 27.74 3.77 -25.38
N VAL A 128 26.99 4.70 -24.79
CA VAL A 128 27.50 6.01 -24.38
C VAL A 128 27.42 6.13 -22.85
N ARG A 129 28.46 6.66 -22.25
CA ARG A 129 28.48 6.93 -20.81
C ARG A 129 28.07 8.39 -20.53
N ASP A 130 26.82 8.58 -20.18
CA ASP A 130 26.23 9.89 -19.93
C ASP A 130 25.34 9.86 -18.68
N TYR A 131 24.78 11.01 -18.31
CA TYR A 131 23.80 11.15 -17.23
C TYR A 131 22.41 10.80 -17.75
N PRO A 132 21.85 9.62 -17.41
CA PRO A 132 20.54 9.23 -17.92
C PRO A 132 19.44 10.15 -17.39
N ARG A 133 18.45 10.38 -18.21
CA ARG A 133 17.27 11.16 -17.83
C ARG A 133 16.43 10.39 -16.83
N LEU A 134 15.94 11.07 -15.82
CA LEU A 134 15.04 10.51 -14.83
C LEU A 134 13.66 10.20 -15.48
N LYS A 135 13.12 9.02 -15.19
CA LYS A 135 11.81 8.57 -15.74
C LYS A 135 10.63 9.22 -15.05
N HIS A 136 10.77 9.48 -13.75
CA HIS A 136 9.71 10.00 -12.88
C HIS A 136 10.03 11.38 -12.32
N GLY A 137 11.30 11.63 -11.97
CA GLY A 137 11.77 12.93 -11.52
C GLY A 137 11.81 13.93 -12.68
N GLY A 138 11.28 15.13 -12.48
CA GLY A 138 11.32 16.20 -13.48
C GLY A 138 10.55 15.95 -14.76
N SER A 139 9.74 14.89 -14.85
CA SER A 139 8.98 14.54 -16.06
C SER A 139 8.03 15.65 -16.56
N HIS A 140 7.57 16.50 -15.64
CA HIS A 140 6.70 17.65 -15.93
C HIS A 140 7.44 18.86 -16.55
N LEU A 141 8.77 18.88 -16.48
CA LEU A 141 9.59 20.00 -17.01
C LEU A 141 9.89 19.88 -18.51
N GLY A 142 9.50 18.76 -19.14
CA GLY A 142 9.73 18.54 -20.57
C GLY A 142 11.21 18.45 -20.91
N GLU A 143 11.59 18.96 -22.09
CA GLU A 143 13.00 19.02 -22.55
C GLU A 143 13.73 20.30 -22.16
N ARG A 144 13.13 21.12 -21.33
CA ARG A 144 13.77 22.36 -20.85
C ARG A 144 14.85 21.97 -19.85
N GLU A 145 16.09 22.21 -20.19
CA GLU A 145 17.23 22.25 -19.31
C GLU A 145 17.32 23.59 -18.60
#